data_96d6116d6fb491ae7618d866c7a7be4a
#
_entry.id   96d6116d6fb491ae7618d866c7a7be4a
#
_cell.length_a   1.000
_cell.length_b   1.000
_cell.length_c   1.000
_cell.angle_alpha   90.00
_cell.angle_beta   90.00
_cell.angle_gamma   90.00
#
_symmetry.space_group_name_H-M   'P 1'
#
loop_
_entity.id
_entity.type
_entity.pdbx_description
1 polymer ?
#
loop_
_entity_poly.entity_id
_entity_poly.type
_entity_poly.pdbx_seq_one_letter_code
_entity_poly.pdbx_strand_id
1 'polypeptide(L)'
;MALSLRVVVPPHPLIAHWLTLLRDEATPAPLFTTAMGELGRWLTYEALRDWLPQRVVSVQTPLATSDGRVIDPDVPLLAIPLLRGGLGLWDGARTVLPAARVAHVGVEAGGPGETSHWYLDDLPETIGERVGVLVFLPVIASGATAIAVLERLAALGVGGPRLRLITSLCGSPGLKALGERFPALTIYAAGIDAEVDVQRRLLPGFGDAAARLYGSERSLPLG
;
A
#
# COMPACT_ATOMS: atom_id res chain seq x y z
N MET A 1 21.50 -4.30 16.75
CA MET A 1 20.60 -5.24 16.04
C MET A 1 20.67 -4.93 14.56
N ALA A 2 20.91 -5.93 13.71
CA ALA A 2 20.82 -5.74 12.27
C ALA A 2 19.37 -5.40 11.90
N LEU A 3 19.17 -4.34 11.11
CA LEU A 3 17.88 -4.00 10.55
C LEU A 3 17.49 -5.10 9.56
N SER A 4 16.27 -5.63 9.67
CA SER A 4 15.73 -6.60 8.71
C SER A 4 14.34 -6.16 8.28
N LEU A 5 14.03 -6.35 6.99
CA LEU A 5 12.69 -6.12 6.44
C LEU A 5 11.62 -6.76 7.33
N ARG A 6 10.63 -5.98 7.72
CA ARG A 6 9.51 -6.46 8.50
C ARG A 6 8.28 -6.63 7.61
N VAL A 7 7.77 -7.86 7.53
CA VAL A 7 6.50 -8.15 6.83
C VAL A 7 5.45 -8.54 7.87
N VAL A 8 4.36 -7.82 7.89
CA VAL A 8 3.21 -8.06 8.79
C VAL A 8 2.06 -8.60 7.97
N VAL A 9 1.68 -9.83 8.24
CA VAL A 9 0.46 -10.47 7.70
C VAL A 9 -0.49 -10.63 8.87
N PRO A 10 -1.49 -9.75 9.05
CA PRO A 10 -2.35 -9.80 10.22
C PRO A 10 -3.21 -11.07 10.19
N PRO A 11 -3.22 -11.88 11.27
CA PRO A 11 -3.99 -13.13 11.32
C PRO A 11 -5.48 -12.85 11.60
N HIS A 12 -6.13 -12.07 10.74
CA HIS A 12 -7.51 -11.66 10.93
C HIS A 12 -8.45 -12.34 9.91
N PRO A 13 -9.56 -12.96 10.34
CA PRO A 13 -10.48 -13.68 9.44
C PRO A 13 -11.03 -12.81 8.29
N LEU A 14 -11.30 -11.52 8.53
CA LEU A 14 -11.77 -10.62 7.47
C LEU A 14 -10.69 -10.40 6.39
N ILE A 15 -9.43 -10.30 6.77
CA ILE A 15 -8.34 -10.16 5.79
C ILE A 15 -8.26 -11.42 4.93
N ALA A 16 -8.33 -12.61 5.54
CA ALA A 16 -8.34 -13.87 4.82
C ALA A 16 -9.57 -14.00 3.90
N HIS A 17 -10.75 -13.58 4.37
CA HIS A 17 -11.98 -13.58 3.59
C HIS A 17 -11.86 -12.70 2.33
N TRP A 18 -11.47 -11.44 2.49
CA TRP A 18 -11.34 -10.52 1.36
C TRP A 18 -10.24 -10.95 0.38
N LEU A 19 -9.13 -11.50 0.88
CA LEU A 19 -8.11 -12.07 0.02
C LEU A 19 -8.63 -13.25 -0.79
N THR A 20 -9.45 -14.11 -0.19
CA THR A 20 -10.07 -15.25 -0.90
C THR A 20 -10.94 -14.77 -2.06
N LEU A 21 -11.76 -13.73 -1.85
CA LEU A 21 -12.57 -13.14 -2.92
C LEU A 21 -11.72 -12.51 -4.03
N LEU A 22 -10.58 -11.89 -3.71
CA LEU A 22 -9.66 -11.40 -4.74
C LEU A 22 -9.06 -12.56 -5.56
N ARG A 23 -8.77 -13.69 -4.95
CA ARG A 23 -8.17 -14.85 -5.62
C ARG A 23 -9.12 -15.57 -6.55
N ASP A 24 -10.40 -15.59 -6.23
CA ASP A 24 -11.41 -16.27 -7.04
C ASP A 24 -11.60 -15.55 -8.38
N GLU A 25 -11.33 -16.25 -9.48
CA GLU A 25 -11.50 -15.73 -10.83
C GLU A 25 -12.96 -15.41 -11.18
N ALA A 26 -13.91 -16.12 -10.55
CA ALA A 26 -15.33 -15.90 -10.74
C ALA A 26 -15.84 -14.63 -10.02
N THR A 27 -15.05 -14.02 -9.16
CA THR A 27 -15.46 -12.80 -8.45
C THR A 27 -15.69 -11.65 -9.44
N PRO A 28 -16.94 -11.12 -9.53
CA PRO A 28 -17.25 -10.04 -10.46
C PRO A 28 -16.56 -8.73 -10.05
N ALA A 29 -16.28 -7.87 -11.04
CA ALA A 29 -15.52 -6.63 -10.83
C ALA A 29 -16.03 -5.74 -9.67
N PRO A 30 -17.35 -5.53 -9.45
CA PRO A 30 -17.82 -4.74 -8.30
C PRO A 30 -17.43 -5.33 -6.95
N LEU A 31 -17.51 -6.67 -6.81
CA LEU A 31 -17.12 -7.35 -5.58
C LEU A 31 -15.60 -7.39 -5.41
N PHE A 32 -14.85 -7.55 -6.51
CA PHE A 32 -13.39 -7.43 -6.50
C PHE A 32 -12.94 -6.05 -6.02
N THR A 33 -13.60 -4.99 -6.51
CA THR A 33 -13.33 -3.61 -6.08
C THR A 33 -13.62 -3.43 -4.58
N THR A 34 -14.75 -3.96 -4.10
CA THR A 34 -15.08 -3.95 -2.67
C THR A 34 -14.02 -4.67 -1.85
N ALA A 35 -13.63 -5.88 -2.26
CA ALA A 35 -12.62 -6.67 -1.56
C ALA A 35 -11.26 -5.97 -1.50
N MET A 36 -10.84 -5.33 -2.60
CA MET A 36 -9.61 -4.54 -2.64
C MET A 36 -9.67 -3.35 -1.67
N GLY A 37 -10.79 -2.62 -1.64
CA GLY A 37 -11.01 -1.51 -0.71
C GLY A 37 -11.01 -1.97 0.75
N GLU A 38 -11.68 -3.07 1.07
CA GLU A 38 -11.69 -3.61 2.43
C GLU A 38 -10.28 -4.05 2.88
N LEU A 39 -9.49 -4.69 2.01
CA LEU A 39 -8.08 -4.97 2.34
C LEU A 39 -7.29 -3.69 2.57
N GLY A 40 -7.48 -2.67 1.74
CA GLY A 40 -6.87 -1.35 1.92
C GLY A 40 -7.21 -0.75 3.29
N ARG A 41 -8.47 -0.82 3.71
CA ARG A 41 -8.93 -0.34 5.02
C ARG A 41 -8.26 -1.07 6.18
N TRP A 42 -8.36 -2.40 6.20
CA TRP A 42 -7.91 -3.19 7.34
C TRP A 42 -6.39 -3.27 7.45
N LEU A 43 -5.67 -3.37 6.34
CA LEU A 43 -4.21 -3.33 6.34
C LEU A 43 -3.69 -1.95 6.75
N THR A 44 -4.36 -0.87 6.35
CA THR A 44 -4.01 0.47 6.81
C THR A 44 -4.28 0.65 8.29
N TYR A 45 -5.43 0.18 8.79
CA TYR A 45 -5.73 0.19 10.22
C TYR A 45 -4.62 -0.50 11.04
N GLU A 46 -4.17 -1.67 10.60
CA GLU A 46 -3.04 -2.36 11.24
C GLU A 46 -1.72 -1.58 11.11
N ALA A 47 -1.48 -0.98 9.95
CA ALA A 47 -0.28 -0.17 9.74
C ALA A 47 -0.21 1.06 10.63
N LEU A 48 -1.33 1.57 11.10
CA LEU A 48 -1.43 2.75 11.96
C LEU A 48 -1.42 2.43 13.46
N ARG A 49 -1.56 1.17 13.84
CA ARG A 49 -1.76 0.73 15.23
C ARG A 49 -0.75 1.33 16.23
N ASP A 50 0.54 1.32 15.88
CA ASP A 50 1.65 1.76 16.71
C ASP A 50 2.34 3.03 16.16
N TRP A 51 1.75 3.68 15.19
CA TRP A 51 2.43 4.70 14.40
C TRP A 51 1.66 6.01 14.27
N LEU A 52 0.31 5.95 14.36
CA LEU A 52 -0.52 7.14 14.19
C LEU A 52 -0.26 8.13 15.34
N PRO A 53 0.16 9.37 15.03
CA PRO A 53 0.44 10.35 16.06
C PRO A 53 -0.82 10.75 16.82
N GLN A 54 -0.71 10.86 18.14
CA GLN A 54 -1.81 11.20 19.04
C GLN A 54 -1.41 12.30 19.99
N ARG A 55 -2.38 13.15 20.37
CA ARG A 55 -2.23 14.11 21.47
C ARG A 55 -3.35 13.95 22.48
N VAL A 56 -3.03 14.25 23.75
CA VAL A 56 -4.02 14.31 24.83
C VAL A 56 -4.77 15.64 24.74
N VAL A 57 -6.09 15.59 24.90
CA VAL A 57 -6.97 16.75 24.98
C VAL A 57 -7.92 16.59 26.16
N SER A 58 -8.24 17.70 26.82
CA SER A 58 -9.29 17.71 27.82
C SER A 58 -10.63 17.97 27.16
N VAL A 59 -11.62 17.16 27.43
CA VAL A 59 -12.97 17.27 26.86
C VAL A 59 -14.02 17.36 27.97
N GLN A 60 -15.04 18.20 27.75
CA GLN A 60 -16.18 18.26 28.65
C GLN A 60 -17.19 17.20 28.24
N THR A 61 -17.45 16.24 29.13
CA THR A 61 -18.55 15.29 28.99
C THR A 61 -19.82 15.88 29.61
N PRO A 62 -21.00 15.29 29.41
CA PRO A 62 -22.23 15.75 30.06
C PRO A 62 -22.17 15.75 31.59
N LEU A 63 -21.28 14.96 32.20
CA LEU A 63 -21.22 14.80 33.66
C LEU A 63 -19.97 15.40 34.30
N ALA A 64 -18.82 15.39 33.58
CA ALA A 64 -17.55 15.85 34.13
C ALA A 64 -16.53 16.11 33.03
N THR A 65 -15.42 16.79 33.37
CA THR A 65 -14.25 16.89 32.50
C THR A 65 -13.49 15.58 32.49
N SER A 66 -13.01 15.17 31.33
CA SER A 66 -12.20 13.94 31.15
C SER A 66 -11.09 14.18 30.15
N ASP A 67 -9.98 13.45 30.32
CA ASP A 67 -8.93 13.41 29.32
C ASP A 67 -9.26 12.41 28.22
N GLY A 68 -9.04 12.82 26.98
CA GLY A 68 -9.21 12.01 25.79
C GLY A 68 -7.95 12.01 24.92
N ARG A 69 -7.91 11.15 23.91
CA ARG A 69 -6.86 11.13 22.90
C ARG A 69 -7.45 11.36 21.54
N VAL A 70 -6.84 12.25 20.77
CA VAL A 70 -7.21 12.52 19.38
C VAL A 70 -5.98 12.36 18.48
N ILE A 71 -6.22 12.09 17.21
CA ILE A 71 -5.16 12.11 16.21
C ILE A 71 -4.55 13.52 16.18
N ASP A 72 -3.23 13.60 16.18
CA ASP A 72 -2.52 14.88 16.11
C ASP A 72 -2.54 15.42 14.67
N PRO A 73 -3.28 16.51 14.38
CA PRO A 73 -3.38 17.07 13.03
C PRO A 73 -2.08 17.76 12.58
N ASP A 74 -1.17 18.05 13.51
CA ASP A 74 0.09 18.75 13.22
C ASP A 74 1.18 17.81 12.69
N VAL A 75 0.92 16.51 12.66
CA VAL A 75 1.80 15.50 12.04
C VAL A 75 1.18 15.02 10.72
N PRO A 76 1.62 15.57 9.60
CA PRO A 76 1.02 15.26 8.31
C PRO A 76 1.35 13.84 7.85
N LEU A 77 0.36 13.22 7.19
CA LEU A 77 0.50 11.94 6.52
C LEU A 77 0.38 12.14 5.01
N LEU A 78 1.23 11.43 4.26
CA LEU A 78 1.21 11.38 2.81
C LEU A 78 0.89 9.97 2.35
N ALA A 79 -0.21 9.82 1.62
CA ALA A 79 -0.60 8.58 0.96
C ALA A 79 -0.16 8.61 -0.50
N ILE A 80 0.44 7.53 -0.97
CA ILE A 80 0.96 7.40 -2.33
C ILE A 80 0.38 6.13 -2.96
N PRO A 81 -0.83 6.20 -3.55
CA PRO A 81 -1.36 5.11 -4.34
C PRO A 81 -0.66 5.04 -5.70
N LEU A 82 -0.07 3.87 -6.00
CA LEU A 82 0.50 3.62 -7.32
C LEU A 82 -0.60 3.34 -8.33
N LEU A 83 -0.59 4.10 -9.41
CA LEU A 83 -1.55 3.94 -10.47
C LEU A 83 -1.32 2.63 -11.23
N ARG A 84 -2.38 1.99 -11.71
CA ARG A 84 -3.78 2.26 -11.38
C ARG A 84 -4.27 1.45 -10.18
N GLY A 85 -3.72 0.22 -9.98
CA GLY A 85 -4.24 -0.75 -9.01
C GLY A 85 -4.17 -0.33 -7.54
N GLY A 86 -3.20 0.52 -7.17
CA GLY A 86 -3.09 1.07 -5.81
C GLY A 86 -4.26 1.95 -5.38
N LEU A 87 -5.02 2.50 -6.34
CA LEU A 87 -6.24 3.25 -6.06
C LEU A 87 -7.31 2.39 -5.39
N GLY A 88 -7.42 1.10 -5.77
CA GLY A 88 -8.37 0.19 -5.14
C GLY A 88 -8.10 0.00 -3.64
N LEU A 89 -6.84 -0.09 -3.23
CA LEU A 89 -6.47 -0.11 -1.81
C LEU A 89 -6.74 1.24 -1.13
N TRP A 90 -6.38 2.33 -1.81
CA TRP A 90 -6.56 3.67 -1.27
C TRP A 90 -8.04 4.01 -1.01
N ASP A 91 -8.95 3.56 -1.84
CA ASP A 91 -10.38 3.80 -1.65
C ASP A 91 -10.91 3.34 -0.28
N GLY A 92 -10.43 2.23 0.23
CA GLY A 92 -10.71 1.79 1.59
C GLY A 92 -9.88 2.50 2.65
N ALA A 93 -8.59 2.68 2.39
CA ALA A 93 -7.64 3.29 3.32
C ALA A 93 -8.01 4.72 3.69
N ARG A 94 -8.49 5.53 2.76
CA ARG A 94 -8.90 6.93 3.01
C ARG A 94 -9.98 7.07 4.07
N THR A 95 -10.76 6.03 4.34
CA THR A 95 -11.80 6.07 5.38
C THR A 95 -11.22 6.08 6.80
N VAL A 96 -10.00 5.57 6.97
CA VAL A 96 -9.25 5.59 8.24
C VAL A 96 -8.15 6.65 8.26
N LEU A 97 -7.94 7.34 7.14
CA LEU A 97 -6.95 8.42 6.95
C LEU A 97 -7.57 9.67 6.31
N PRO A 98 -8.64 10.24 6.86
CA PRO A 98 -9.40 11.30 6.19
C PRO A 98 -8.60 12.61 5.98
N ALA A 99 -7.55 12.83 6.76
CA ALA A 99 -6.71 14.04 6.70
C ALA A 99 -5.38 13.82 5.95
N ALA A 100 -5.12 12.63 5.40
CA ALA A 100 -3.90 12.39 4.66
C ALA A 100 -3.89 13.17 3.33
N ARG A 101 -2.75 13.77 3.00
CA ARG A 101 -2.50 14.27 1.65
C ARG A 101 -2.25 13.10 0.72
N VAL A 102 -2.56 13.28 -0.56
CA VAL A 102 -2.40 12.24 -1.57
C VAL A 102 -1.49 12.75 -2.68
N ALA A 103 -0.50 11.94 -3.06
CA ALA A 103 0.31 12.14 -4.26
C ALA A 103 0.18 10.89 -5.16
N HIS A 104 -0.18 11.07 -6.40
CA HIS A 104 -0.33 9.96 -7.34
C HIS A 104 0.98 9.69 -8.05
N VAL A 105 1.33 8.40 -8.15
CA VAL A 105 2.54 7.96 -8.82
C VAL A 105 2.19 6.88 -9.84
N GLY A 106 2.68 7.05 -11.05
CA GLY A 106 2.56 6.08 -12.12
C GLY A 106 3.93 5.70 -12.64
N VAL A 107 4.33 4.44 -12.43
CA VAL A 107 5.61 3.92 -12.86
C VAL A 107 5.49 2.48 -13.35
N GLU A 108 6.09 2.21 -14.49
CA GLU A 108 6.30 0.87 -15.03
C GLU A 108 7.76 0.48 -14.82
N ALA A 109 7.99 -0.62 -14.11
CA ALA A 109 9.34 -1.11 -13.90
C ALA A 109 9.93 -1.61 -15.21
N GLY A 110 11.13 -1.19 -15.52
CA GLY A 110 11.91 -1.72 -16.63
C GLY A 110 12.27 -3.20 -16.46
N GLY A 111 12.72 -3.83 -17.54
CA GLY A 111 13.34 -5.14 -17.52
C GLY A 111 14.67 -5.15 -16.73
N PRO A 112 15.34 -6.32 -16.62
CA PRO A 112 16.66 -6.39 -16.02
C PRO A 112 17.66 -5.49 -16.77
N GLY A 113 18.22 -4.49 -16.06
CA GLY A 113 19.13 -3.49 -16.63
C GLY A 113 18.47 -2.31 -17.35
N GLU A 114 17.14 -2.27 -17.42
CA GLU A 114 16.39 -1.17 -17.97
C GLU A 114 15.94 -0.19 -16.89
N THR A 115 15.84 1.09 -17.25
CA THR A 115 15.29 2.12 -16.36
C THR A 115 13.77 2.02 -16.28
N SER A 116 13.22 2.29 -15.09
CA SER A 116 11.77 2.38 -14.92
C SER A 116 11.21 3.58 -15.68
N HIS A 117 10.07 3.38 -16.34
CA HIS A 117 9.35 4.45 -17.04
C HIS A 117 8.34 5.11 -16.10
N TRP A 118 8.60 6.38 -15.75
CA TRP A 118 7.68 7.19 -14.96
C TRP A 118 6.77 7.98 -15.88
N TYR A 119 5.47 7.68 -15.87
CA TYR A 119 4.47 8.42 -16.64
C TYR A 119 3.68 9.42 -15.79
N LEU A 120 3.81 9.35 -14.45
CA LEU A 120 3.33 10.35 -13.50
C LEU A 120 4.22 10.35 -12.25
N ASP A 121 4.71 11.53 -11.88
CA ASP A 121 5.38 11.79 -10.59
C ASP A 121 4.78 13.06 -9.97
N ASP A 122 3.74 12.87 -9.14
CA ASP A 122 3.06 13.96 -8.44
C ASP A 122 3.58 14.10 -6.99
N LEU A 123 4.77 13.57 -6.73
CA LEU A 123 5.40 13.71 -5.42
C LEU A 123 5.80 15.16 -5.15
N PRO A 124 5.64 15.64 -3.90
CA PRO A 124 6.15 16.94 -3.51
C PRO A 124 7.66 17.06 -3.75
N GLU A 125 8.14 18.23 -4.11
CA GLU A 125 9.58 18.49 -4.27
C GLU A 125 10.37 18.22 -2.97
N THR A 126 9.73 18.44 -1.83
CA THR A 126 10.29 18.18 -0.50
C THR A 126 9.27 17.52 0.42
N ILE A 127 9.71 16.54 1.22
CA ILE A 127 8.88 15.87 2.22
C ILE A 127 9.53 16.09 3.59
N GLY A 128 8.86 16.87 4.43
CA GLY A 128 9.36 17.22 5.77
C GLY A 128 9.67 15.98 6.63
N GLU A 129 10.63 16.08 7.53
CA GLU A 129 11.12 14.95 8.36
C GLU A 129 10.04 14.32 9.26
N ARG A 130 9.02 15.07 9.63
CA ARG A 130 7.89 14.60 10.46
C ARG A 130 6.77 13.94 9.67
N VAL A 131 6.80 14.00 8.34
CA VAL A 131 5.75 13.42 7.48
C VAL A 131 5.84 11.91 7.50
N GLY A 132 4.74 11.25 7.89
CA GLY A 132 4.58 9.82 7.72
C GLY A 132 4.12 9.48 6.31
N VAL A 133 4.72 8.46 5.68
CA VAL A 133 4.46 8.10 4.28
C VAL A 133 3.91 6.68 4.18
N LEU A 134 2.78 6.52 3.48
CA LEU A 134 2.16 5.23 3.18
C LEU A 134 2.11 5.05 1.67
N VAL A 135 2.73 3.98 1.18
CA VAL A 135 2.71 3.60 -0.24
C VAL A 135 1.72 2.45 -0.43
N PHE A 136 0.83 2.58 -1.40
CA PHE A 136 -0.18 1.58 -1.71
C PHE A 136 0.12 0.94 -3.07
N LEU A 137 0.44 -0.34 -3.04
CA LEU A 137 0.76 -1.14 -4.21
C LEU A 137 -0.05 -2.43 -4.18
N PRO A 138 -0.88 -2.76 -5.19
CA PRO A 138 -1.78 -3.91 -5.07
C PRO A 138 -1.04 -5.24 -4.93
N VAL A 139 0.11 -5.37 -5.60
CA VAL A 139 0.93 -6.60 -5.63
C VAL A 139 2.42 -6.25 -5.66
N ILE A 140 3.21 -6.97 -4.88
CA ILE A 140 4.67 -6.96 -4.95
C ILE A 140 5.12 -8.32 -5.50
N ALA A 141 5.31 -8.45 -6.80
CA ALA A 141 5.80 -9.71 -7.41
C ALA A 141 7.33 -9.79 -7.39
N SER A 142 8.02 -9.19 -8.34
CA SER A 142 9.49 -9.10 -8.37
C SER A 142 10.07 -7.99 -7.47
N GLY A 143 9.24 -7.06 -7.04
CA GLY A 143 9.65 -5.89 -6.26
C GLY A 143 10.14 -4.70 -7.10
N ALA A 144 10.33 -4.84 -8.41
CA ALA A 144 10.95 -3.81 -9.24
C ALA A 144 10.22 -2.46 -9.18
N THR A 145 8.89 -2.45 -9.32
CA THR A 145 8.05 -1.24 -9.19
C THR A 145 8.16 -0.61 -7.80
N ALA A 146 8.09 -1.44 -6.74
CA ALA A 146 8.25 -0.95 -5.37
C ALA A 146 9.63 -0.34 -5.14
N ILE A 147 10.69 -0.99 -5.63
CA ILE A 147 12.08 -0.48 -5.54
C ILE A 147 12.19 0.89 -6.20
N ALA A 148 11.69 1.07 -7.42
CA ALA A 148 11.75 2.35 -8.13
C ALA A 148 11.11 3.49 -7.31
N VAL A 149 9.92 3.25 -6.75
CA VAL A 149 9.22 4.24 -5.91
C VAL A 149 9.97 4.52 -4.61
N LEU A 150 10.48 3.47 -3.95
CA LEU A 150 11.21 3.62 -2.69
C LEU A 150 12.55 4.33 -2.88
N GLU A 151 13.25 4.12 -4.00
CA GLU A 151 14.46 4.87 -4.37
C GLU A 151 14.16 6.35 -4.60
N ARG A 152 13.05 6.65 -5.29
CA ARG A 152 12.59 8.03 -5.48
C ARG A 152 12.26 8.71 -4.14
N LEU A 153 11.57 7.99 -3.23
CA LEU A 153 11.30 8.48 -1.89
C LEU A 153 12.56 8.64 -1.05
N ALA A 154 13.52 7.73 -1.16
CA ALA A 154 14.81 7.85 -0.47
C ALA A 154 15.60 9.08 -0.94
N ALA A 155 15.55 9.41 -2.23
CA ALA A 155 16.12 10.64 -2.77
C ALA A 155 15.46 11.91 -2.19
N LEU A 156 14.20 11.83 -1.76
CA LEU A 156 13.47 12.89 -1.04
C LEU A 156 13.67 12.81 0.50
N GLY A 157 14.61 11.98 0.97
CA GLY A 157 14.91 11.81 2.38
C GLY A 157 13.88 10.98 3.15
N VAL A 158 12.99 10.23 2.48
CA VAL A 158 11.98 9.40 3.12
C VAL A 158 12.48 7.96 3.25
N GLY A 159 12.43 7.42 4.47
CA GLY A 159 12.81 6.04 4.74
C GLY A 159 12.66 5.65 6.21
N GLY A 160 13.05 4.43 6.55
CA GLY A 160 13.03 3.93 7.92
C GLY A 160 11.62 3.87 8.52
N PRO A 161 11.48 4.19 9.82
CA PRO A 161 10.24 3.97 10.56
C PRO A 161 9.06 4.85 10.11
N ARG A 162 9.32 5.93 9.35
CA ARG A 162 8.26 6.81 8.85
C ARG A 162 7.68 6.40 7.49
N LEU A 163 8.14 5.29 6.92
CA LEU A 163 7.68 4.75 5.65
C LEU A 163 7.05 3.37 5.85
N ARG A 164 5.84 3.19 5.36
CA ARG A 164 5.13 1.92 5.36
C ARG A 164 4.58 1.61 3.99
N LEU A 165 4.61 0.35 3.61
CA LEU A 165 4.06 -0.13 2.36
C LEU A 165 2.89 -1.05 2.63
N ILE A 166 1.79 -0.84 1.91
CA ILE A 166 0.54 -1.59 2.05
C ILE A 166 0.26 -2.27 0.71
N THR A 167 0.04 -3.58 0.77
CA THR A 167 -0.17 -4.40 -0.42
C THR A 167 -1.14 -5.55 -0.12
N SER A 168 -1.87 -6.01 -1.14
CA SER A 168 -2.71 -7.21 -0.97
C SER A 168 -1.87 -8.48 -0.94
N LEU A 169 -0.88 -8.59 -1.81
CA LEU A 169 -0.03 -9.77 -1.91
C LEU A 169 1.44 -9.42 -2.15
N CYS A 170 2.32 -10.20 -1.52
CA CYS A 170 3.76 -10.17 -1.77
C CYS A 170 4.24 -11.49 -2.34
N GLY A 171 5.24 -11.44 -3.23
CA GLY A 171 6.01 -12.58 -3.66
C GLY A 171 7.33 -12.71 -2.90
N SER A 172 7.75 -13.93 -2.61
CA SER A 172 9.05 -14.17 -1.97
C SER A 172 10.22 -13.52 -2.71
N PRO A 173 10.30 -13.54 -4.07
CA PRO A 173 11.36 -12.85 -4.80
C PRO A 173 11.36 -11.33 -4.57
N GLY A 174 10.17 -10.70 -4.56
CA GLY A 174 10.04 -9.27 -4.31
C GLY A 174 10.42 -8.88 -2.88
N LEU A 175 10.02 -9.69 -1.89
CA LEU A 175 10.41 -9.48 -0.51
C LEU A 175 11.92 -9.58 -0.30
N LYS A 176 12.57 -10.54 -0.96
CA LYS A 176 14.03 -10.69 -0.94
C LYS A 176 14.71 -9.44 -1.51
N ALA A 177 14.31 -9.00 -2.72
CA ALA A 177 14.89 -7.83 -3.38
C ALA A 177 14.71 -6.56 -2.55
N LEU A 178 13.53 -6.38 -1.92
CA LEU A 178 13.26 -5.25 -1.03
C LEU A 178 14.07 -5.32 0.26
N GLY A 179 14.23 -6.50 0.85
CA GLY A 179 15.00 -6.69 2.08
C GLY A 179 16.48 -6.38 1.91
N GLU A 180 17.05 -6.68 0.75
CA GLU A 180 18.44 -6.36 0.42
C GLU A 180 18.68 -4.85 0.28
N ARG A 181 17.71 -4.08 -0.24
CA ARG A 181 17.85 -2.64 -0.49
C ARG A 181 17.26 -1.75 0.61
N PHE A 182 16.18 -2.18 1.24
CA PHE A 182 15.43 -1.40 2.23
C PHE A 182 15.20 -2.21 3.52
N PRO A 183 16.26 -2.59 4.25
CA PRO A 183 16.13 -3.46 5.43
C PRO A 183 15.32 -2.85 6.58
N ALA A 184 15.12 -1.53 6.61
CA ALA A 184 14.31 -0.87 7.64
C ALA A 184 12.83 -0.70 7.23
N LEU A 185 12.41 -1.20 6.05
CA LEU A 185 11.04 -1.08 5.56
C LEU A 185 10.10 -1.99 6.35
N THR A 186 8.89 -1.50 6.60
CA THR A 186 7.77 -2.32 7.08
C THR A 186 6.70 -2.43 6.01
N ILE A 187 6.31 -3.65 5.68
CA ILE A 187 5.27 -4.01 4.70
C ILE A 187 4.10 -4.64 5.45
N TYR A 188 2.88 -4.20 5.12
CA TYR A 188 1.64 -4.80 5.56
C TYR A 188 0.97 -5.47 4.36
N ALA A 189 0.76 -6.79 4.44
CA ALA A 189 0.23 -7.60 3.36
C ALA A 189 -0.91 -8.50 3.85
N ALA A 190 -1.86 -8.81 2.97
CA ALA A 190 -2.90 -9.80 3.28
C ALA A 190 -2.38 -11.24 3.13
N GLY A 191 -1.33 -11.45 2.33
CA GLY A 191 -0.73 -12.76 2.15
C GLY A 191 0.63 -12.72 1.45
N ILE A 192 1.30 -13.84 1.46
CA ILE A 192 2.58 -14.06 0.77
C ILE A 192 2.46 -15.27 -0.13
N ASP A 193 2.79 -15.12 -1.40
CA ASP A 193 2.89 -16.20 -2.37
C ASP A 193 4.37 -16.55 -2.62
N ALA A 194 4.66 -17.84 -2.77
CA ALA A 194 6.05 -18.29 -2.85
C ALA A 194 6.69 -17.99 -4.21
N GLU A 195 5.90 -18.03 -5.29
CA GLU A 195 6.39 -18.11 -6.65
C GLU A 195 5.87 -16.98 -7.54
N VAL A 196 6.59 -16.72 -8.62
CA VAL A 196 6.18 -15.88 -9.73
C VAL A 196 6.36 -16.65 -11.05
N ASP A 197 5.46 -16.41 -12.00
CA ASP A 197 5.56 -16.98 -13.34
C ASP A 197 6.61 -16.27 -14.22
N VAL A 198 6.74 -16.74 -15.45
CA VAL A 198 7.67 -16.16 -16.44
C VAL A 198 7.32 -14.73 -16.83
N GLN A 199 6.05 -14.31 -16.65
CA GLN A 199 5.59 -12.94 -16.84
C GLN A 199 5.69 -12.10 -15.56
N ARG A 200 6.34 -12.61 -14.52
CA ARG A 200 6.51 -11.97 -13.20
C ARG A 200 5.20 -11.73 -12.45
N ARG A 201 4.17 -12.55 -12.68
CA ARG A 201 2.92 -12.53 -11.93
C ARG A 201 3.01 -13.52 -10.78
N LEU A 202 2.38 -13.19 -9.64
CA LEU A 202 2.33 -14.08 -8.48
C LEU A 202 1.55 -15.36 -8.77
N LEU A 203 2.04 -16.47 -8.24
CA LEU A 203 1.37 -17.76 -8.25
C LEU A 203 1.11 -18.22 -6.80
N PRO A 204 -0.15 -18.52 -6.44
CA PRO A 204 -1.38 -18.48 -7.26
C PRO A 204 -1.87 -17.05 -7.59
N GLY A 205 -1.50 -16.00 -6.82
CA GLY A 205 -1.88 -14.64 -7.08
C GLY A 205 -3.39 -14.39 -7.14
N PHE A 206 -3.79 -13.34 -7.84
CA PHE A 206 -5.17 -13.03 -8.23
C PHE A 206 -5.26 -12.35 -9.63
N GLY A 207 -4.22 -12.53 -10.45
CA GLY A 207 -4.15 -11.93 -11.79
C GLY A 207 -3.76 -10.45 -11.79
N ASP A 208 -4.13 -9.74 -12.87
CA ASP A 208 -3.88 -8.31 -13.01
C ASP A 208 -4.92 -7.49 -12.24
N ALA A 209 -4.48 -6.83 -11.15
CA ALA A 209 -5.34 -6.02 -10.31
C ALA A 209 -6.00 -4.87 -11.06
N ALA A 210 -5.26 -4.18 -11.94
CA ALA A 210 -5.80 -3.03 -12.67
C ALA A 210 -6.83 -3.46 -13.71
N ALA A 211 -6.59 -4.59 -14.39
CA ALA A 211 -7.56 -5.17 -15.31
C ALA A 211 -8.86 -5.57 -14.62
N ARG A 212 -8.75 -6.22 -13.45
CA ARG A 212 -9.92 -6.67 -12.68
C ARG A 212 -10.70 -5.51 -12.04
N LEU A 213 -10.02 -4.41 -11.65
CA LEU A 213 -10.65 -3.23 -11.07
C LEU A 213 -11.35 -2.34 -12.12
N TYR A 214 -10.70 -2.13 -13.27
CA TYR A 214 -11.08 -1.06 -14.20
C TYR A 214 -11.42 -1.53 -15.61
N GLY A 215 -11.29 -2.82 -15.88
CA GLY A 215 -11.32 -3.34 -17.24
C GLY A 215 -10.10 -2.84 -18.03
N SER A 216 -9.42 -3.69 -18.75
CA SER A 216 -8.25 -3.28 -19.53
C SER A 216 -8.30 -3.77 -20.98
N GLU A 217 -9.47 -4.10 -21.49
CA GLU A 217 -9.59 -4.35 -22.91
C GLU A 217 -9.27 -3.05 -23.66
N ARG A 218 -8.23 -3.10 -24.48
CA ARG A 218 -7.82 -1.96 -25.32
C ARG A 218 -8.83 -1.62 -26.40
N SER A 219 -9.85 -2.45 -26.59
CA SER A 219 -10.99 -2.22 -27.47
C SER A 219 -12.27 -2.52 -26.72
N LEU A 220 -13.12 -1.51 -26.56
CA LEU A 220 -14.53 -1.74 -26.25
C LEU A 220 -15.18 -2.17 -27.55
N PRO A 221 -15.91 -3.31 -27.62
CA PRO A 221 -16.72 -3.62 -28.79
C PRO A 221 -17.74 -2.49 -28.91
N LEU A 222 -17.68 -1.77 -30.03
CA LEU A 222 -18.75 -0.87 -30.45
C LEU A 222 -19.93 -1.75 -30.76
N GLY A 223 -20.95 -1.78 -29.88
CA GLY A 223 -22.20 -2.52 -30.11
C GLY A 223 -22.99 -2.05 -31.29
#